data_c284172a29c70b88ec400c0951a0376a
#
_entry.id   c284172a29c70b88ec400c0951a0376a
#
_cell.length_a   1.000
_cell.length_b   1.000
_cell.length_c   1.000
_cell.angle_alpha   90.00
_cell.angle_beta   90.00
_cell.angle_gamma   90.00
#
_symmetry.space_group_name_H-M   'P 1'
#
loop_
_entity.id
_entity.type
_entity.pdbx_description
1 polymer ?
#
loop_
_entity_poly.entity_id
_entity_poly.type
_entity_poly.pdbx_seq_one_letter_code
_entity_poly.pdbx_strand_id
1 'polypeptide(L)'
;MPSSAFSENSPARENKKLAWIVCFSAALFFFYEFIQMNMFNAISADLMRAFSLSATQLGKLSAYYFYANLLFLPVAGALLDRFSTRKIILSALLLCIIGIAAFAITDSFALACVFRFMSGIGSAFCFLSSIRLASRWFPAKNMALVSGLIVTMAMLGGMVAQTPLTVLTELVGWRHALLFDASLGIVIFLVIFSFVQDYPTILYQEQKKFHQELSQLGLFKSWRLAYLNPQNSLCGLYVSLLNLPIALLGAIWGSL
;
A
#
# COMPACT_ATOMS: atom_id res chain seq x y z
N MET A 1 -23.26 -18.96 23.06
CA MET A 1 -23.97 -18.28 21.97
C MET A 1 -24.78 -17.14 22.55
N PRO A 2 -24.51 -15.91 22.13
CA PRO A 2 -25.59 -14.95 21.89
C PRO A 2 -25.39 -14.33 20.48
N SER A 3 -26.21 -14.82 19.55
CA SER A 3 -26.39 -14.23 18.23
C SER A 3 -27.59 -13.30 18.33
N SER A 4 -27.39 -12.03 18.57
CA SER A 4 -28.43 -11.02 18.29
C SER A 4 -28.00 -9.63 18.79
N ALA A 5 -27.01 -9.01 18.18
CA ALA A 5 -26.77 -7.57 18.37
C ALA A 5 -25.97 -6.93 17.23
N PHE A 6 -26.09 -7.42 16.00
CA PHE A 6 -25.79 -6.56 14.84
C PHE A 6 -27.10 -5.92 14.41
N SER A 7 -27.50 -4.87 15.14
CA SER A 7 -28.62 -4.02 14.80
C SER A 7 -28.44 -3.51 13.36
N GLU A 8 -29.49 -3.68 12.55
CA GLU A 8 -29.61 -3.16 11.17
C GLU A 8 -29.52 -1.63 11.04
N ASN A 9 -29.40 -0.92 12.13
CA ASN A 9 -29.20 0.52 12.21
C ASN A 9 -27.70 0.87 12.22
N SER A 10 -26.97 0.46 11.21
CA SER A 10 -25.61 0.92 10.98
C SER A 10 -25.62 2.43 10.65
N PRO A 11 -24.90 3.28 11.40
CA PRO A 11 -24.83 4.74 11.18
C PRO A 11 -24.24 5.16 9.83
N ALA A 12 -23.83 4.23 9.00
CA ALA A 12 -23.38 4.44 7.63
C ALA A 12 -24.46 5.02 6.68
N ARG A 13 -25.71 5.14 7.11
CA ARG A 13 -26.80 5.72 6.29
C ARG A 13 -26.74 7.23 6.20
N GLU A 14 -26.17 7.94 7.16
CA GLU A 14 -26.22 9.41 7.20
C GLU A 14 -25.16 10.10 6.31
N ASN A 15 -24.07 9.45 5.95
CA ASN A 15 -23.05 10.10 5.12
C ASN A 15 -22.34 9.17 4.12
N LYS A 16 -23.13 8.50 3.25
CA LYS A 16 -22.61 7.62 2.19
C LYS A 16 -21.56 8.32 1.31
N LYS A 17 -21.73 9.59 1.02
CA LYS A 17 -20.79 10.38 0.20
C LYS A 17 -19.43 10.48 0.91
N LEU A 18 -19.43 10.77 2.21
CA LEU A 18 -18.19 10.87 2.99
C LEU A 18 -17.46 9.52 3.07
N ALA A 19 -18.18 8.41 3.25
CA ALA A 19 -17.59 7.08 3.26
C ALA A 19 -16.85 6.77 1.95
N TRP A 20 -17.46 7.11 0.80
CA TRP A 20 -16.82 6.94 -0.49
C TRP A 20 -15.60 7.86 -0.67
N ILE A 21 -15.69 9.13 -0.27
CA ILE A 21 -14.57 10.07 -0.32
C ILE A 21 -13.39 9.55 0.50
N VAL A 22 -13.62 9.12 1.74
CA VAL A 22 -12.58 8.58 2.63
C VAL A 22 -11.93 7.34 2.02
N CYS A 23 -12.75 6.39 1.52
CA CYS A 23 -12.23 5.16 0.95
C CYS A 23 -11.43 5.38 -0.34
N PHE A 24 -11.95 6.20 -1.26
CA PHE A 24 -11.23 6.49 -2.50
C PHE A 24 -9.96 7.30 -2.24
N SER A 25 -10.00 8.26 -1.31
CA SER A 25 -8.79 8.98 -0.90
C SER A 25 -7.73 8.05 -0.33
N ALA A 26 -8.12 7.07 0.49
CA ALA A 26 -7.19 6.06 0.99
C ALA A 26 -6.68 5.12 -0.13
N ALA A 27 -7.56 4.77 -1.09
CA ALA A 27 -7.18 3.93 -2.23
C ALA A 27 -6.18 4.61 -3.17
N LEU A 28 -6.09 5.95 -3.18
CA LEU A 28 -5.04 6.68 -3.90
C LEU A 28 -3.63 6.33 -3.39
N PHE A 29 -3.47 5.96 -2.12
CA PHE A 29 -2.20 5.45 -1.63
C PHE A 29 -1.85 4.12 -2.28
N PHE A 30 -2.81 3.22 -2.46
CA PHE A 30 -2.59 1.95 -3.14
C PHE A 30 -2.36 2.12 -4.64
N PHE A 31 -3.04 3.08 -5.28
CA PHE A 31 -2.75 3.52 -6.65
C PHE A 31 -1.29 3.97 -6.80
N TYR A 32 -0.83 4.89 -5.94
CA TYR A 32 0.54 5.40 -5.95
C TYR A 32 1.56 4.29 -5.76
N GLU A 33 1.27 3.37 -4.86
CA GLU A 33 2.14 2.25 -4.55
C GLU A 33 2.32 1.30 -5.74
N PHE A 34 1.26 1.08 -6.52
CA PHE A 34 1.36 0.28 -7.76
C PHE A 34 2.21 0.98 -8.84
N ILE A 35 2.26 2.30 -8.85
CA ILE A 35 3.24 3.02 -9.69
C ILE A 35 4.65 2.66 -9.22
N GLN A 36 4.93 2.75 -7.91
CA GLN A 36 6.24 2.44 -7.33
C GLN A 36 6.68 0.98 -7.59
N MET A 37 5.75 0.06 -7.52
CA MET A 37 6.02 -1.36 -7.74
C MET A 37 6.42 -1.64 -9.19
N ASN A 38 5.75 -0.99 -10.15
CA ASN A 38 5.90 -1.27 -11.58
C ASN A 38 6.83 -0.31 -12.34
N MET A 39 7.30 0.78 -11.71
CA MET A 39 8.10 1.82 -12.38
C MET A 39 9.41 1.31 -12.99
N PHE A 40 9.97 0.20 -12.48
CA PHE A 40 11.21 -0.37 -12.99
C PHE A 40 11.11 -0.81 -14.44
N ASN A 41 9.93 -1.20 -14.91
CA ASN A 41 9.72 -1.53 -16.32
C ASN A 41 10.01 -0.33 -17.24
N ALA A 42 9.62 0.88 -16.79
CA ALA A 42 9.80 2.12 -17.55
C ALA A 42 11.25 2.65 -17.54
N ILE A 43 11.99 2.43 -16.44
CA ILE A 43 13.30 3.08 -16.22
C ILE A 43 14.49 2.12 -16.21
N SER A 44 14.26 0.82 -16.44
CA SER A 44 15.28 -0.24 -16.31
C SER A 44 16.52 0.00 -17.17
N ALA A 45 16.32 0.34 -18.45
CA ALA A 45 17.42 0.60 -19.39
C ALA A 45 18.25 1.82 -18.98
N ASP A 46 17.60 2.87 -18.49
CA ASP A 46 18.28 4.09 -18.04
C ASP A 46 19.04 3.89 -16.73
N LEU A 47 18.49 3.10 -15.80
CA LEU A 47 19.18 2.73 -14.56
C LEU A 47 20.44 1.90 -14.86
N MET A 48 20.35 0.93 -15.78
CA MET A 48 21.50 0.13 -16.19
C MET A 48 22.62 1.00 -16.76
N ARG A 49 22.27 2.01 -17.57
CA ARG A 49 23.24 2.96 -18.14
C ARG A 49 23.80 3.90 -17.06
N ALA A 50 22.93 4.51 -16.25
CA ALA A 50 23.32 5.53 -15.26
C ALA A 50 24.23 4.99 -14.15
N PHE A 51 23.98 3.78 -13.69
CA PHE A 51 24.77 3.13 -12.62
C PHE A 51 25.72 2.05 -13.15
N SER A 52 25.84 1.86 -14.48
CA SER A 52 26.63 0.79 -15.11
C SER A 52 26.32 -0.61 -14.55
N LEU A 53 25.00 -0.92 -14.38
CA LEU A 53 24.54 -2.14 -13.74
C LEU A 53 24.48 -3.32 -14.72
N SER A 54 24.80 -4.50 -14.21
CA SER A 54 24.40 -5.75 -14.84
C SER A 54 22.90 -6.04 -14.59
N ALA A 55 22.28 -6.91 -15.40
CA ALA A 55 20.89 -7.33 -15.20
C ALA A 55 20.65 -7.91 -13.79
N THR A 56 21.64 -8.65 -13.25
CA THR A 56 21.58 -9.19 -11.88
C THR A 56 21.55 -8.09 -10.82
N GLN A 57 22.33 -7.03 -10.99
CA GLN A 57 22.33 -5.89 -10.05
C GLN A 57 21.03 -5.09 -10.13
N LEU A 58 20.48 -4.90 -11.32
CA LEU A 58 19.16 -4.29 -11.50
C LEU A 58 18.07 -5.12 -10.80
N GLY A 59 18.09 -6.44 -10.96
CA GLY A 59 17.17 -7.35 -10.25
C GLY A 59 17.31 -7.25 -8.73
N LYS A 60 18.54 -7.14 -8.20
CA LYS A 60 18.76 -6.89 -6.76
C LYS A 60 18.16 -5.57 -6.31
N LEU A 61 18.35 -4.49 -7.07
CA LEU A 61 17.81 -3.17 -6.76
C LEU A 61 16.27 -3.20 -6.69
N SER A 62 15.63 -3.88 -7.64
CA SER A 62 14.18 -4.11 -7.60
C SER A 62 13.76 -4.95 -6.40
N ALA A 63 14.51 -6.01 -6.07
CA ALA A 63 14.20 -6.94 -5.00
C ALA A 63 14.23 -6.29 -3.61
N TYR A 64 15.05 -5.26 -3.36
CA TYR A 64 15.08 -4.56 -2.07
C TYR A 64 13.72 -3.99 -1.65
N TYR A 65 12.93 -3.52 -2.59
CA TYR A 65 11.56 -3.07 -2.35
C TYR A 65 10.68 -4.21 -1.84
N PHE A 66 10.72 -5.36 -2.53
CA PHE A 66 9.90 -6.52 -2.14
C PHE A 66 10.37 -7.15 -0.83
N TYR A 67 11.67 -7.17 -0.56
CA TYR A 67 12.19 -7.63 0.74
C TYR A 67 11.69 -6.75 1.89
N ALA A 68 11.72 -5.42 1.72
CA ALA A 68 11.19 -4.51 2.71
C ALA A 68 9.68 -4.70 2.91
N ASN A 69 8.92 -4.80 1.82
CA ASN A 69 7.48 -5.03 1.86
C ASN A 69 7.14 -6.31 2.64
N LEU A 70 7.78 -7.43 2.28
CA LEU A 70 7.55 -8.72 2.93
C LEU A 70 7.91 -8.70 4.42
N LEU A 71 9.03 -8.07 4.78
CA LEU A 71 9.50 -7.98 6.16
C LEU A 71 8.57 -7.12 7.02
N PHE A 72 8.07 -6.02 6.47
CA PHE A 72 7.24 -5.06 7.22
C PHE A 72 5.74 -5.35 7.15
N LEU A 73 5.26 -6.23 6.28
CA LEU A 73 3.84 -6.58 6.19
C LEU A 73 3.23 -7.07 7.51
N PRO A 74 3.89 -7.98 8.27
CA PRO A 74 3.40 -8.37 9.58
C PRO A 74 3.43 -7.22 10.61
N VAL A 75 4.43 -6.36 10.53
CA VAL A 75 4.56 -5.17 11.40
C VAL A 75 3.43 -4.18 11.08
N ALA A 76 3.10 -4.02 9.78
CA ALA A 76 2.02 -3.15 9.33
C ALA A 76 0.67 -3.57 9.92
N GLY A 77 0.35 -4.87 9.90
CA GLY A 77 -0.85 -5.40 10.54
C GLY A 77 -0.93 -5.02 12.02
N ALA A 78 0.14 -5.27 12.75
CA ALA A 78 0.21 -5.00 14.18
C ALA A 78 0.16 -3.49 14.54
N LEU A 79 0.79 -2.64 13.75
CA LEU A 79 0.74 -1.19 13.95
C LEU A 79 -0.64 -0.63 13.61
N LEU A 80 -1.27 -1.10 12.55
CA LEU A 80 -2.63 -0.71 12.20
C LEU A 80 -3.63 -1.09 13.30
N ASP A 81 -3.41 -2.16 14.06
CA ASP A 81 -4.26 -2.54 15.18
C ASP A 81 -4.15 -1.60 16.39
N ARG A 82 -3.03 -0.91 16.55
CA ARG A 82 -2.74 -0.10 17.73
C ARG A 82 -2.84 1.40 17.51
N PHE A 83 -2.56 1.84 16.28
CA PHE A 83 -2.48 3.26 15.97
C PHE A 83 -3.58 3.72 15.00
N SER A 84 -3.76 5.01 14.91
CA SER A 84 -4.64 5.66 13.94
C SER A 84 -4.23 5.27 12.52
N THR A 85 -5.17 4.72 11.76
CA THR A 85 -4.92 4.31 10.36
C THR A 85 -4.53 5.50 9.50
N ARG A 86 -5.16 6.67 9.72
CA ARG A 86 -4.82 7.93 9.04
C ARG A 86 -3.36 8.31 9.26
N LYS A 87 -2.87 8.27 10.51
CA LYS A 87 -1.48 8.63 10.83
C LYS A 87 -0.50 7.67 10.17
N ILE A 88 -0.82 6.37 10.19
CA ILE A 88 0.01 5.33 9.55
C ILE A 88 0.07 5.54 8.03
N ILE A 89 -1.06 5.76 7.36
CA ILE A 89 -1.09 6.03 5.92
C ILE A 89 -0.21 7.23 5.57
N LEU A 90 -0.37 8.33 6.30
CA LEU A 90 0.39 9.55 6.04
C LEU A 90 1.90 9.36 6.27
N SER A 91 2.30 8.68 7.35
CA SER A 91 3.71 8.40 7.61
C SER A 91 4.31 7.42 6.59
N ALA A 92 3.57 6.39 6.20
CA ALA A 92 4.01 5.42 5.20
C ALA A 92 4.14 6.06 3.80
N LEU A 93 3.14 6.86 3.39
CA LEU A 93 3.18 7.58 2.13
C LEU A 93 4.32 8.61 2.10
N LEU A 94 4.55 9.33 3.20
CA LEU A 94 5.67 10.26 3.31
C LEU A 94 7.02 9.53 3.16
N LEU A 95 7.15 8.34 3.75
CA LEU A 95 8.34 7.51 3.61
C LEU A 95 8.55 7.08 2.15
N CYS A 96 7.48 6.72 1.42
CA CYS A 96 7.55 6.42 -0.01
C CYS A 96 8.00 7.63 -0.83
N ILE A 97 7.41 8.81 -0.59
CA ILE A 97 7.74 10.05 -1.30
C ILE A 97 9.22 10.42 -1.09
N ILE A 98 9.70 10.38 0.15
CA ILE A 98 11.10 10.65 0.47
C ILE A 98 12.00 9.61 -0.20
N GLY A 99 11.63 8.33 -0.14
CA GLY A 99 12.37 7.25 -0.76
C GLY A 99 12.53 7.44 -2.26
N ILE A 100 11.45 7.77 -3.00
CA ILE A 100 11.52 7.95 -4.45
C ILE A 100 12.24 9.25 -4.83
N ALA A 101 12.02 10.35 -4.11
CA ALA A 101 12.70 11.61 -4.36
C ALA A 101 14.22 11.48 -4.15
N ALA A 102 14.64 10.83 -3.06
CA ALA A 102 16.04 10.57 -2.76
C ALA A 102 16.66 9.56 -3.75
N PHE A 103 15.89 8.56 -4.20
CA PHE A 103 16.31 7.65 -5.27
C PHE A 103 16.57 8.39 -6.59
N ALA A 104 15.72 9.35 -6.94
CA ALA A 104 15.86 10.12 -8.17
C ALA A 104 17.14 10.97 -8.24
N ILE A 105 17.63 11.46 -7.10
CA ILE A 105 18.79 12.36 -7.04
C ILE A 105 20.12 11.67 -6.70
N THR A 106 20.10 10.38 -6.32
CA THR A 106 21.34 9.69 -5.93
C THR A 106 22.13 9.20 -7.12
N ASP A 107 23.46 9.24 -7.01
CA ASP A 107 24.41 8.64 -7.95
C ASP A 107 25.06 7.35 -7.40
N SER A 108 24.79 7.00 -6.15
CA SER A 108 25.33 5.82 -5.49
C SER A 108 24.37 4.65 -5.57
N PHE A 109 24.81 3.52 -6.12
CA PHE A 109 24.03 2.28 -6.16
C PHE A 109 23.64 1.79 -4.75
N ALA A 110 24.55 1.91 -3.77
CA ALA A 110 24.25 1.50 -2.40
C ALA A 110 23.12 2.35 -1.78
N LEU A 111 23.15 3.67 -1.98
CA LEU A 111 22.08 4.56 -1.52
C LEU A 111 20.78 4.32 -2.28
N ALA A 112 20.85 4.05 -3.58
CA ALA A 112 19.69 3.66 -4.38
C ALA A 112 18.97 2.43 -3.80
N CYS A 113 19.73 1.41 -3.37
CA CYS A 113 19.18 0.23 -2.69
C CYS A 113 18.50 0.60 -1.35
N VAL A 114 19.11 1.49 -0.55
CA VAL A 114 18.53 1.95 0.71
C VAL A 114 17.23 2.70 0.48
N PHE A 115 17.19 3.64 -0.48
CA PHE A 115 15.99 4.41 -0.77
C PHE A 115 14.87 3.54 -1.35
N ARG A 116 15.23 2.53 -2.14
CA ARG A 116 14.29 1.54 -2.65
C ARG A 116 13.72 0.67 -1.53
N PHE A 117 14.54 0.29 -0.56
CA PHE A 117 14.12 -0.41 0.65
C PHE A 117 13.17 0.46 1.49
N MET A 118 13.46 1.75 1.65
CA MET A 118 12.57 2.70 2.36
C MET A 118 11.19 2.79 1.72
N SER A 119 11.12 2.90 0.38
CA SER A 119 9.84 2.89 -0.34
C SER A 119 9.08 1.57 -0.09
N GLY A 120 9.78 0.42 -0.07
CA GLY A 120 9.19 -0.87 0.23
C GLY A 120 8.63 -1.00 1.65
N ILE A 121 9.22 -0.31 2.65
CA ILE A 121 8.63 -0.23 4.00
C ILE A 121 7.26 0.44 3.95
N GLY A 122 7.17 1.60 3.28
CA GLY A 122 5.91 2.33 3.15
C GLY A 122 4.83 1.50 2.45
N SER A 123 5.23 0.75 1.42
CA SER A 123 4.32 -0.09 0.61
C SER A 123 3.59 -1.17 1.42
N ALA A 124 4.22 -1.71 2.45
CA ALA A 124 3.62 -2.74 3.29
C ALA A 124 2.30 -2.31 3.97
N PHE A 125 2.06 -1.01 4.07
CA PHE A 125 0.88 -0.46 4.74
C PHE A 125 -0.29 -0.16 3.82
N CYS A 126 -0.08 -0.02 2.51
CA CYS A 126 -1.05 0.56 1.59
C CYS A 126 -2.36 -0.25 1.47
N PHE A 127 -2.27 -1.54 1.17
CA PHE A 127 -3.45 -2.39 1.02
C PHE A 127 -4.20 -2.59 2.34
N LEU A 128 -3.47 -2.98 3.39
CA LEU A 128 -4.06 -3.25 4.71
C LEU A 128 -4.78 -2.04 5.28
N SER A 129 -4.20 -0.84 5.15
CA SER A 129 -4.81 0.39 5.65
C SER A 129 -6.06 0.77 4.87
N SER A 130 -6.06 0.59 3.54
CA SER A 130 -7.22 0.87 2.69
C SER A 130 -8.40 -0.06 3.00
N ILE A 131 -8.15 -1.37 3.12
CA ILE A 131 -9.18 -2.35 3.50
C ILE A 131 -9.68 -2.10 4.92
N ARG A 132 -8.79 -1.73 5.85
CA ARG A 132 -9.20 -1.41 7.23
C ARG A 132 -10.09 -0.18 7.31
N LEU A 133 -9.80 0.88 6.56
CA LEU A 133 -10.69 2.03 6.47
C LEU A 133 -12.04 1.61 5.84
N ALA A 134 -12.02 0.84 4.76
CA ALA A 134 -13.23 0.34 4.13
C ALA A 134 -14.12 -0.42 5.12
N SER A 135 -13.54 -1.31 5.93
CA SER A 135 -14.30 -2.10 6.92
C SER A 135 -14.92 -1.27 8.06
N ARG A 136 -14.38 -0.07 8.32
CA ARG A 136 -14.92 0.86 9.32
C ARG A 136 -16.03 1.76 8.77
N TRP A 137 -15.99 2.05 7.48
CA TRP A 137 -16.90 2.97 6.83
C TRP A 137 -18.04 2.29 6.08
N PHE A 138 -17.88 1.01 5.73
CA PHE A 138 -18.88 0.26 4.98
C PHE A 138 -19.35 -0.99 5.72
N PRO A 139 -20.65 -1.35 5.61
CA PRO A 139 -21.17 -2.59 6.15
C PRO A 139 -20.62 -3.81 5.41
N ALA A 140 -20.55 -4.96 6.06
CA ALA A 140 -19.99 -6.21 5.53
C ALA A 140 -20.53 -6.60 4.14
N LYS A 141 -21.82 -6.36 3.89
CA LYS A 141 -22.49 -6.64 2.61
C LYS A 141 -21.89 -5.88 1.41
N ASN A 142 -21.25 -4.73 1.64
CA ASN A 142 -20.67 -3.90 0.60
C ASN A 142 -19.16 -4.12 0.45
N MET A 143 -18.53 -4.90 1.34
CA MET A 143 -17.07 -5.05 1.37
C MET A 143 -16.51 -5.66 0.10
N ALA A 144 -17.22 -6.60 -0.56
CA ALA A 144 -16.77 -7.18 -1.83
C ALA A 144 -16.65 -6.13 -2.94
N LEU A 145 -17.65 -5.24 -3.06
CA LEU A 145 -17.63 -4.15 -4.03
C LEU A 145 -16.52 -3.14 -3.72
N VAL A 146 -16.42 -2.71 -2.47
CA VAL A 146 -15.46 -1.68 -2.05
C VAL A 146 -14.02 -2.19 -2.19
N SER A 147 -13.73 -3.43 -1.79
CA SER A 147 -12.40 -4.03 -1.96
C SER A 147 -12.04 -4.20 -3.44
N GLY A 148 -13.01 -4.61 -4.29
CA GLY A 148 -12.81 -4.67 -5.74
C GLY A 148 -12.43 -3.33 -6.34
N LEU A 149 -13.12 -2.24 -5.95
CA LEU A 149 -12.80 -0.88 -6.40
C LEU A 149 -11.43 -0.40 -5.92
N ILE A 150 -11.03 -0.73 -4.68
CA ILE A 150 -9.69 -0.42 -4.16
C ILE A 150 -8.61 -1.10 -5.01
N VAL A 151 -8.79 -2.39 -5.34
CA VAL A 151 -7.86 -3.12 -6.20
C VAL A 151 -7.86 -2.56 -7.63
N THR A 152 -9.02 -2.17 -8.17
CA THR A 152 -9.10 -1.51 -9.49
C THR A 152 -8.28 -0.22 -9.52
N MET A 153 -8.34 0.60 -8.47
CA MET A 153 -7.50 1.80 -8.35
C MET A 153 -6.01 1.46 -8.37
N ALA A 154 -5.59 0.39 -7.69
CA ALA A 154 -4.21 -0.06 -7.74
C ALA A 154 -3.78 -0.48 -9.16
N MET A 155 -4.62 -1.25 -9.87
CA MET A 155 -4.34 -1.65 -11.26
C MET A 155 -4.19 -0.44 -12.20
N LEU A 156 -5.01 0.61 -12.01
CA LEU A 156 -4.84 1.88 -12.73
C LEU A 156 -3.47 2.52 -12.46
N GLY A 157 -2.97 2.45 -11.22
CA GLY A 157 -1.60 2.86 -10.88
C GLY A 157 -0.54 2.08 -11.67
N GLY A 158 -0.70 0.75 -11.76
CA GLY A 158 0.18 -0.10 -12.57
C GLY A 158 0.17 0.27 -14.06
N MET A 159 -1.00 0.64 -14.61
CA MET A 159 -1.10 1.13 -16.00
C MET A 159 -0.37 2.46 -16.20
N VAL A 160 -0.46 3.38 -15.24
CA VAL A 160 0.28 4.66 -15.27
C VAL A 160 1.78 4.44 -15.21
N ALA A 161 2.25 3.45 -14.45
CA ALA A 161 3.67 3.11 -14.36
C ALA A 161 4.24 2.54 -15.67
N GLN A 162 3.42 1.96 -16.54
CA GLN A 162 3.89 1.39 -17.80
C GLN A 162 3.98 2.46 -18.88
N THR A 163 2.90 2.79 -19.55
CA THR A 163 2.93 3.68 -20.71
C THR A 163 3.16 5.15 -20.36
N PRO A 164 2.39 5.80 -19.48
CA PRO A 164 2.58 7.21 -19.16
C PRO A 164 3.96 7.52 -18.57
N LEU A 165 4.45 6.68 -17.67
CA LEU A 165 5.76 6.89 -17.05
C LEU A 165 6.89 6.66 -18.05
N THR A 166 6.78 5.68 -18.95
CA THR A 166 7.78 5.44 -20.01
C THR A 166 7.88 6.64 -20.94
N VAL A 167 6.73 7.14 -21.44
CA VAL A 167 6.72 8.35 -22.29
C VAL A 167 7.32 9.55 -21.55
N LEU A 168 6.98 9.73 -20.28
CA LEU A 168 7.56 10.81 -19.48
C LEU A 168 9.08 10.64 -19.33
N THR A 169 9.56 9.43 -19.13
CA THR A 169 10.99 9.10 -19.01
C THR A 169 11.74 9.42 -20.31
N GLU A 170 11.15 9.13 -21.47
CA GLU A 170 11.73 9.46 -22.78
C GLU A 170 11.81 10.97 -23.03
N LEU A 171 10.82 11.73 -22.56
CA LEU A 171 10.75 13.19 -22.77
C LEU A 171 11.68 13.98 -21.86
N VAL A 172 11.73 13.65 -20.57
CA VAL A 172 12.41 14.47 -19.55
C VAL A 172 13.55 13.75 -18.84
N GLY A 173 13.78 12.48 -19.15
CA GLY A 173 14.75 11.62 -18.48
C GLY A 173 14.19 11.00 -17.18
N TRP A 174 14.75 9.84 -16.81
CA TRP A 174 14.23 9.05 -15.69
C TRP A 174 14.26 9.77 -14.32
N ARG A 175 15.28 10.61 -14.07
CA ARG A 175 15.38 11.37 -12.81
C ARG A 175 14.25 12.37 -12.64
N HIS A 176 13.95 13.16 -13.67
CA HIS A 176 12.85 14.11 -13.64
C HIS A 176 11.50 13.41 -13.63
N ALA A 177 11.34 12.30 -14.36
CA ALA A 177 10.13 11.49 -14.32
C ALA A 177 9.82 10.98 -12.90
N LEU A 178 10.83 10.54 -12.15
CA LEU A 178 10.66 10.13 -10.76
C LEU A 178 10.39 11.31 -9.80
N LEU A 179 10.93 12.48 -10.07
CA LEU A 179 10.57 13.69 -9.29
C LEU A 179 9.14 14.13 -9.56
N PHE A 180 8.63 13.99 -10.80
CA PHE A 180 7.22 14.18 -11.11
C PHE A 180 6.34 13.17 -10.35
N ASP A 181 6.75 11.91 -10.30
CA ASP A 181 6.06 10.89 -9.51
C ASP A 181 6.08 11.22 -8.02
N ALA A 182 7.20 11.69 -7.46
CA ALA A 182 7.27 12.18 -6.08
C ALA A 182 6.31 13.37 -5.86
N SER A 183 6.18 14.30 -6.82
CA SER A 183 5.23 15.41 -6.73
C SER A 183 3.78 14.94 -6.76
N LEU A 184 3.45 13.93 -7.56
CA LEU A 184 2.14 13.24 -7.51
C LEU A 184 1.89 12.65 -6.12
N GLY A 185 2.90 12.03 -5.52
CA GLY A 185 2.84 11.53 -4.14
C GLY A 185 2.48 12.63 -3.13
N ILE A 186 3.07 13.83 -3.27
CA ILE A 186 2.73 14.98 -2.42
C ILE A 186 1.27 15.41 -2.61
N VAL A 187 0.76 15.45 -3.82
CA VAL A 187 -0.66 15.78 -4.08
C VAL A 187 -1.56 14.75 -3.41
N ILE A 188 -1.27 13.46 -3.56
CA ILE A 188 -2.01 12.37 -2.92
C ILE A 188 -1.93 12.49 -1.39
N PHE A 189 -0.77 12.84 -0.85
CA PHE A 189 -0.60 13.09 0.59
C PHE A 189 -1.54 14.20 1.09
N LEU A 190 -1.64 15.31 0.37
CA LEU A 190 -2.52 16.42 0.72
C LEU A 190 -4.00 16.02 0.64
N VAL A 191 -4.39 15.23 -0.37
CA VAL A 191 -5.75 14.69 -0.48
C VAL A 191 -6.06 13.78 0.70
N ILE A 192 -5.18 12.84 1.04
CA ILE A 192 -5.37 11.93 2.18
C ILE A 192 -5.41 12.72 3.50
N PHE A 193 -4.52 13.69 3.65
CA PHE A 193 -4.49 14.56 4.84
C PHE A 193 -5.81 15.32 5.02
N SER A 194 -6.43 15.77 3.93
CA SER A 194 -7.66 16.57 3.97
C SER A 194 -8.92 15.74 4.18
N PHE A 195 -9.00 14.56 3.57
CA PHE A 195 -10.27 13.81 3.48
C PHE A 195 -10.30 12.53 4.31
N VAL A 196 -9.16 11.90 4.61
CA VAL A 196 -9.17 10.63 5.34
C VAL A 196 -9.42 10.85 6.82
N GLN A 197 -10.42 10.15 7.36
CA GLN A 197 -10.77 10.10 8.76
C GLN A 197 -10.83 8.64 9.22
N ASP A 198 -10.36 8.36 10.43
CA ASP A 198 -10.26 6.99 10.95
C ASP A 198 -11.62 6.32 11.17
N TYR A 199 -12.62 7.10 11.59
CA TYR A 199 -13.94 6.60 11.96
C TYR A 199 -15.04 7.61 11.60
N PRO A 200 -16.26 7.13 11.31
CA PRO A 200 -17.45 7.95 11.32
C PRO A 200 -17.62 8.61 12.71
N THR A 201 -18.05 9.85 12.74
CA THR A 201 -18.12 10.67 13.98
C THR A 201 -18.95 9.99 15.09
N ILE A 202 -19.97 9.21 14.72
CA ILE A 202 -20.90 8.54 15.64
C ILE A 202 -20.27 7.34 16.36
N LEU A 203 -19.33 6.62 15.71
CA LEU A 203 -18.72 5.40 16.26
C LEU A 203 -17.42 5.64 17.01
N TYR A 204 -16.95 6.89 17.06
CA TYR A 204 -15.62 7.23 17.58
C TYR A 204 -15.40 6.81 19.04
N GLN A 205 -16.42 6.93 19.89
CA GLN A 205 -16.31 6.64 21.33
C GLN A 205 -16.29 5.13 21.65
N GLU A 206 -17.13 4.33 21.00
CA GLU A 206 -17.18 2.89 21.23
C GLU A 206 -15.94 2.17 20.69
N GLN A 207 -15.49 2.55 19.52
CA GLN A 207 -14.33 1.92 18.91
C GLN A 207 -13.00 2.33 19.55
N LYS A 208 -12.94 3.49 20.20
CA LYS A 208 -11.78 3.89 21.00
C LYS A 208 -11.56 2.96 22.19
N LYS A 209 -12.62 2.51 22.84
CA LYS A 209 -12.53 1.52 23.94
C LYS A 209 -12.02 0.16 23.43
N PHE A 210 -12.59 -0.34 22.35
CA PHE A 210 -12.17 -1.61 21.75
C PHE A 210 -10.69 -1.59 21.29
N HIS A 211 -10.23 -0.44 20.79
CA HIS A 211 -8.82 -0.25 20.40
C HIS A 211 -7.87 -0.25 21.59
N GLN A 212 -8.30 0.28 22.73
CA GLN A 212 -7.52 0.23 23.97
C GLN A 212 -7.39 -1.18 24.52
N GLU A 213 -8.42 -2.00 24.44
CA GLU A 213 -8.38 -3.41 24.85
C GLU A 213 -7.46 -4.25 23.94
N LEU A 214 -7.51 -4.07 22.62
CA LEU A 214 -6.62 -4.76 21.68
C LEU A 214 -5.16 -4.34 21.84
N SER A 215 -4.89 -3.09 22.22
CA SER A 215 -3.53 -2.60 22.42
C SER A 215 -2.82 -3.25 23.60
N GLN A 216 -3.56 -3.85 24.54
CA GLN A 216 -3.00 -4.56 25.69
C GLN A 216 -2.51 -5.98 25.33
N LEU A 217 -2.96 -6.55 24.21
CA LEU A 217 -2.44 -7.82 23.71
C LEU A 217 -1.04 -7.57 23.11
N GLY A 218 0.01 -8.20 23.66
CA GLY A 218 1.37 -8.07 23.15
C GLY A 218 1.50 -8.44 21.66
N LEU A 219 2.35 -7.77 20.89
CA LEU A 219 2.58 -8.01 19.45
C LEU A 219 2.85 -9.49 19.14
N PHE A 220 3.73 -10.12 19.89
CA PHE A 220 4.06 -11.53 19.74
C PHE A 220 2.89 -12.48 20.00
N LYS A 221 2.02 -12.13 20.96
CA LYS A 221 0.84 -12.95 21.27
C LYS A 221 -0.19 -12.89 20.16
N SER A 222 -0.41 -11.72 19.58
CA SER A 222 -1.31 -11.54 18.43
C SER A 222 -0.79 -12.30 17.19
N TRP A 223 0.50 -12.23 16.91
CA TRP A 223 1.14 -12.99 15.83
C TRP A 223 0.99 -14.51 16.03
N ARG A 224 1.32 -14.99 17.22
CA ARG A 224 1.21 -16.42 17.53
C ARG A 224 -0.21 -16.93 17.34
N LEU A 225 -1.21 -16.18 17.78
CA LEU A 225 -2.62 -16.54 17.60
C LEU A 225 -3.04 -16.54 16.12
N ALA A 226 -2.57 -15.58 15.32
CA ALA A 226 -2.87 -15.52 13.90
C ALA A 226 -2.25 -16.69 13.12
N TYR A 227 -0.99 -17.03 13.41
CA TYR A 227 -0.27 -18.13 12.75
C TYR A 227 -0.74 -19.52 13.19
N LEU A 228 -1.14 -19.70 14.45
CA LEU A 228 -1.62 -20.98 14.97
C LEU A 228 -3.05 -21.30 14.50
N ASN A 229 -3.76 -20.35 13.93
CA ASN A 229 -5.10 -20.61 13.37
C ASN A 229 -4.95 -21.26 11.97
N PRO A 230 -5.33 -22.55 11.82
CA PRO A 230 -5.17 -23.26 10.54
C PRO A 230 -5.99 -22.66 9.41
N GLN A 231 -7.13 -22.02 9.72
CA GLN A 231 -7.95 -21.34 8.70
C GLN A 231 -7.23 -20.13 8.10
N ASN A 232 -6.53 -19.33 8.93
CA ASN A 232 -5.75 -18.21 8.45
C ASN A 232 -4.59 -18.67 7.56
N SER A 233 -3.92 -19.75 7.94
CA SER A 233 -2.81 -20.33 7.17
C SER A 233 -3.27 -20.90 5.83
N LEU A 234 -4.41 -21.58 5.81
CA LEU A 234 -5.01 -22.10 4.56
C LEU A 234 -5.48 -20.98 3.63
N CYS A 235 -6.14 -19.95 4.17
CA CYS A 235 -6.52 -18.77 3.39
C CYS A 235 -5.28 -18.05 2.82
N GLY A 236 -4.23 -17.90 3.61
CA GLY A 236 -2.96 -17.30 3.16
C GLY A 236 -2.31 -18.11 2.03
N LEU A 237 -2.25 -19.42 2.17
CA LEU A 237 -1.73 -20.32 1.12
C LEU A 237 -2.56 -20.22 -0.17
N TYR A 238 -3.89 -20.25 -0.05
CA TYR A 238 -4.80 -20.12 -1.19
C TYR A 238 -4.58 -18.82 -1.97
N VAL A 239 -4.55 -17.69 -1.27
CA VAL A 239 -4.32 -16.37 -1.88
C VAL A 239 -2.92 -16.28 -2.50
N SER A 240 -1.90 -16.85 -1.86
CA SER A 240 -0.53 -16.88 -2.39
C SER A 240 -0.44 -17.67 -3.68
N LEU A 241 -1.07 -18.85 -3.75
CA LEU A 241 -1.11 -19.68 -4.94
C LEU A 241 -1.87 -19.02 -6.09
N LEU A 242 -2.97 -18.30 -5.80
CA LEU A 242 -3.71 -17.55 -6.81
C LEU A 242 -2.92 -16.36 -7.40
N ASN A 243 -2.10 -15.71 -6.58
CA ASN A 243 -1.30 -14.56 -7.03
C ASN A 243 0.03 -14.98 -7.66
N LEU A 244 0.50 -16.20 -7.45
CA LEU A 244 1.78 -16.68 -7.97
C LEU A 244 1.88 -16.56 -9.51
N PRO A 245 0.88 -16.98 -10.33
CA PRO A 245 0.94 -16.82 -11.78
C PRO A 245 1.04 -15.34 -12.21
N ILE A 246 0.32 -14.46 -11.54
CA ILE A 246 0.33 -13.01 -11.84
C ILE A 246 1.72 -12.43 -11.55
N ALA A 247 2.31 -12.80 -10.42
CA ALA A 247 3.64 -12.36 -10.04
C ALA A 247 4.73 -12.88 -10.99
N LEU A 248 4.63 -14.16 -11.41
CA LEU A 248 5.55 -14.77 -12.37
C LEU A 248 5.43 -14.12 -13.75
N LEU A 249 4.20 -13.91 -14.25
CA LEU A 249 3.98 -13.22 -15.52
C LEU A 249 4.51 -11.79 -15.48
N GLY A 250 4.26 -11.05 -14.41
CA GLY A 250 4.77 -9.69 -14.23
C GLY A 250 6.30 -9.63 -14.20
N ALA A 251 6.96 -10.64 -13.63
CA ALA A 251 8.41 -10.72 -13.58
C ALA A 251 9.05 -11.08 -14.94
N ILE A 252 8.36 -11.89 -15.76
CA ILE A 252 8.88 -12.39 -17.05
C ILE A 252 8.51 -11.44 -18.19
N TRP A 253 7.34 -10.78 -18.13
CA TRP A 253 6.81 -9.96 -19.20
C TRP A 253 7.69 -8.75 -19.59
N GLY A 254 8.46 -8.21 -18.65
CA GLY A 254 9.37 -7.10 -18.91
C GLY A 254 10.75 -7.49 -19.42
N SER A 255 11.04 -8.80 -19.51
CA SER A 255 12.33 -9.35 -19.99
C SER A 255 12.26 -9.97 -21.40
N LEU A 256 11.07 -10.04 -21.99
CA LEU A 256 10.81 -10.45 -23.37
C LEU A 256 10.67 -9.24 -24.27
#